data_20687bf2d163041af8c60c05a28e4a0b
#
_entry.id   20687bf2d163041af8c60c05a28e4a0b
#
_cell.length_a   1.000
_cell.length_b   1.000
_cell.length_c   1.000
_cell.angle_alpha   90.00
_cell.angle_beta   90.00
_cell.angle_gamma   90.00
#
_symmetry.space_group_name_H-M   'P 1'
#
loop_
_entity.id
_entity.type
_entity.pdbx_description
1 polymer ?
#
loop_
_entity_poly.entity_id
_entity_poly.type
_entity_poly.pdbx_seq_one_letter_code
_entity_poly.pdbx_strand_id
1 'polypeptide(L)'
;MTMQWYEGPLAAFDTETTGVDVEGDRIVSAALVVQDTAAARPRVTRWLVNPGIPVPEGATAVHGLTDNHLQRYGRWPAPVMEELARALAEQVAAGRPLVVMNAPFDLTILDRELRRHRASTLGDYLPGTPLCVLDPRVLDKHLDRYRKGRRTLTDLCAHYEVELTGAHDAAADATAALDVVRAVARRFSSRLERLTPAELHTLQAVWHAAQARGLQAWFTRQGTPETVDPAWPLRPEMRTAA
;
A
#
# COMPACT_ATOMS: atom_id res chain seq x y z
N MET A 1 31.59 -3.70 -4.93
CA MET A 1 30.39 -3.07 -5.52
C MET A 1 29.39 -2.88 -4.39
N THR A 2 28.87 -1.67 -4.20
CA THR A 2 27.84 -1.40 -3.21
C THR A 2 26.54 -2.06 -3.68
N MET A 3 25.88 -2.84 -2.81
CA MET A 3 24.60 -3.50 -3.13
C MET A 3 23.55 -2.43 -3.41
N GLN A 4 22.84 -2.57 -4.52
CA GLN A 4 21.77 -1.64 -4.88
C GLN A 4 20.61 -1.77 -3.89
N TRP A 5 19.97 -0.66 -3.55
CA TRP A 5 18.91 -0.65 -2.53
C TRP A 5 17.77 -1.64 -2.84
N TYR A 6 17.45 -1.84 -4.12
CA TYR A 6 16.38 -2.75 -4.54
C TYR A 6 16.78 -4.25 -4.47
N GLU A 7 18.04 -4.56 -4.26
CA GLU A 7 18.50 -5.93 -3.96
C GLU A 7 18.59 -6.19 -2.44
N GLY A 8 18.51 -5.13 -1.65
CA GLY A 8 18.58 -5.16 -0.19
C GLY A 8 17.24 -5.43 0.50
N PRO A 9 17.18 -5.14 1.82
CA PRO A 9 15.99 -5.39 2.63
C PRO A 9 14.83 -4.47 2.27
N LEU A 10 13.65 -5.07 2.06
CA LEU A 10 12.38 -4.39 1.84
C LEU A 10 11.29 -5.04 2.70
N ALA A 11 10.26 -4.29 3.04
CA ALA A 11 9.00 -4.80 3.55
C ALA A 11 7.87 -4.39 2.59
N ALA A 12 6.79 -5.18 2.51
CA ALA A 12 5.61 -4.81 1.73
C ALA A 12 4.35 -5.04 2.54
N PHE A 13 3.36 -4.18 2.34
CA PHE A 13 2.11 -4.17 3.07
C PHE A 13 0.94 -4.02 2.10
N ASP A 14 -0.12 -4.79 2.36
CA ASP A 14 -1.35 -4.75 1.59
C ASP A 14 -2.55 -5.12 2.46
N THR A 15 -3.76 -4.66 2.10
CA THR A 15 -5.00 -4.90 2.84
C THR A 15 -6.15 -5.27 1.92
N GLU A 16 -7.01 -6.21 2.39
CA GLU A 16 -8.36 -6.42 1.84
C GLU A 16 -9.38 -5.75 2.76
N THR A 17 -10.43 -5.19 2.16
CA THR A 17 -11.35 -4.29 2.85
C THR A 17 -12.80 -4.54 2.46
N THR A 18 -13.74 -4.00 3.25
CA THR A 18 -15.18 -4.06 2.93
C THR A 18 -15.57 -3.20 1.72
N GLY A 19 -14.68 -2.32 1.24
CA GLY A 19 -14.90 -1.44 0.10
C GLY A 19 -13.76 -0.45 -0.08
N VAL A 20 -13.97 0.61 -0.84
CA VAL A 20 -12.93 1.57 -1.26
C VAL A 20 -12.98 2.92 -0.55
N ASP A 21 -13.93 3.12 0.35
CA ASP A 21 -14.04 4.34 1.16
C ASP A 21 -13.19 4.21 2.42
N VAL A 22 -12.02 4.84 2.44
CA VAL A 22 -11.10 4.79 3.58
C VAL A 22 -11.68 5.33 4.89
N GLU A 23 -12.73 6.15 4.83
CA GLU A 23 -13.39 6.71 6.02
C GLU A 23 -14.51 5.78 6.55
N GLY A 24 -15.24 5.13 5.65
CA GLY A 24 -16.40 4.29 5.96
C GLY A 24 -16.12 2.81 6.05
N ASP A 25 -15.19 2.30 5.24
CA ASP A 25 -14.89 0.87 5.14
C ASP A 25 -13.95 0.36 6.25
N ARG A 26 -13.76 -0.95 6.27
CA ARG A 26 -13.02 -1.69 7.31
C ARG A 26 -12.02 -2.64 6.69
N ILE A 27 -10.90 -2.85 7.37
CA ILE A 27 -9.95 -3.92 7.03
C ILE A 27 -10.56 -5.28 7.40
N VAL A 28 -10.53 -6.24 6.47
CA VAL A 28 -10.93 -7.63 6.68
C VAL A 28 -9.75 -8.60 6.64
N SER A 29 -8.69 -8.23 5.91
CA SER A 29 -7.42 -8.97 5.89
C SER A 29 -6.27 -7.99 5.71
N ALA A 30 -5.11 -8.33 6.25
CA ALA A 30 -3.88 -7.59 6.01
C ALA A 30 -2.68 -8.52 5.95
N ALA A 31 -1.65 -8.13 5.23
CA ALA A 31 -0.40 -8.87 5.19
C ALA A 31 0.83 -7.95 5.22
N LEU A 32 1.84 -8.39 5.96
CA LEU A 32 3.19 -7.82 5.95
C LEU A 32 4.16 -8.86 5.44
N VAL A 33 4.83 -8.55 4.37
CA VAL A 33 5.89 -9.37 3.75
C VAL A 33 7.22 -8.70 4.02
N VAL A 34 8.19 -9.46 4.56
CA VAL A 34 9.54 -8.95 4.85
C VAL A 34 10.55 -9.80 4.12
N GLN A 35 11.41 -9.17 3.33
CA GLN A 35 12.44 -9.83 2.55
C GLN A 35 13.79 -9.13 2.76
N ASP A 36 14.78 -9.86 3.28
CA ASP A 36 16.07 -9.27 3.64
C ASP A 36 16.99 -9.02 2.42
N THR A 37 16.81 -9.79 1.35
CA THR A 37 17.45 -9.57 0.03
C THR A 37 16.54 -10.08 -1.07
N ALA A 38 16.76 -9.65 -2.30
CA ALA A 38 15.97 -10.14 -3.45
C ALA A 38 16.03 -11.67 -3.65
N ALA A 39 17.10 -12.33 -3.19
CA ALA A 39 17.27 -13.77 -3.26
C ALA A 39 16.74 -14.51 -2.02
N ALA A 40 16.43 -13.81 -0.94
CA ALA A 40 15.96 -14.43 0.29
C ALA A 40 14.48 -14.82 0.18
N ARG A 41 14.11 -15.93 0.83
CA ARG A 41 12.69 -16.29 0.96
C ARG A 41 11.97 -15.24 1.82
N PRO A 42 10.83 -14.68 1.36
CA PRO A 42 10.08 -13.73 2.13
C PRO A 42 9.45 -14.37 3.38
N ARG A 43 9.42 -13.62 4.46
CA ARG A 43 8.62 -13.93 5.66
C ARG A 43 7.30 -13.20 5.54
N VAL A 44 6.21 -13.92 5.75
CA VAL A 44 4.84 -13.40 5.59
C VAL A 44 4.10 -13.49 6.91
N THR A 45 3.60 -12.37 7.39
CA THR A 45 2.66 -12.30 8.51
C THR A 45 1.29 -11.90 7.97
N ARG A 46 0.25 -12.60 8.41
CA ARG A 46 -1.14 -12.37 7.97
C ARG A 46 -2.03 -12.08 9.18
N TRP A 47 -2.99 -11.21 8.97
CA TRP A 47 -4.06 -10.92 9.92
C TRP A 47 -5.40 -11.09 9.22
N LEU A 48 -6.32 -11.78 9.89
CA LEU A 48 -7.72 -11.89 9.48
C LEU A 48 -8.57 -11.18 10.54
N VAL A 49 -9.42 -10.28 10.09
CA VAL A 49 -10.15 -9.35 10.96
C VAL A 49 -11.65 -9.58 10.78
N ASN A 50 -12.38 -9.73 11.89
CA ASN A 50 -13.83 -9.59 11.87
C ASN A 50 -14.16 -8.08 11.97
N PRO A 51 -14.65 -7.46 10.89
CA PRO A 51 -14.84 -6.01 10.86
C PRO A 51 -16.00 -5.51 11.74
N GLY A 52 -16.85 -6.43 12.21
CA GLY A 52 -18.04 -6.09 12.99
C GLY A 52 -19.19 -5.48 12.19
N ILE A 53 -19.03 -5.39 10.87
CA ILE A 53 -20.06 -4.95 9.91
C ILE A 53 -20.14 -5.94 8.75
N PRO A 54 -21.27 -6.00 8.02
CA PRO A 54 -21.39 -6.87 6.84
C PRO A 54 -20.38 -6.49 5.75
N VAL A 55 -19.84 -7.51 5.08
CA VAL A 55 -19.01 -7.34 3.88
C VAL A 55 -19.91 -7.32 2.67
N PRO A 56 -19.91 -6.26 1.86
CA PRO A 56 -20.69 -6.20 0.64
C PRO A 56 -20.32 -7.32 -0.34
N GLU A 57 -21.33 -7.81 -1.08
CA GLU A 57 -21.13 -8.88 -2.08
C GLU A 57 -20.04 -8.54 -3.11
N GLY A 58 -19.97 -7.27 -3.52
CA GLY A 58 -18.93 -6.80 -4.44
C GLY A 58 -17.52 -6.96 -3.89
N ALA A 59 -17.29 -6.69 -2.60
CA ALA A 59 -16.01 -6.90 -1.95
C ALA A 59 -15.70 -8.41 -1.79
N THR A 60 -16.70 -9.17 -1.32
CA THR A 60 -16.59 -10.65 -1.23
C THR A 60 -16.26 -11.29 -2.58
N ALA A 61 -16.84 -10.79 -3.67
CA ALA A 61 -16.55 -11.29 -5.03
C ALA A 61 -15.10 -11.03 -5.46
N VAL A 62 -14.44 -10.01 -4.88
CA VAL A 62 -13.05 -9.66 -5.16
C VAL A 62 -12.10 -10.55 -4.37
N HIS A 63 -12.17 -10.54 -3.04
CA HIS A 63 -11.18 -11.20 -2.16
C HIS A 63 -11.65 -12.56 -1.58
N GLY A 64 -12.90 -12.97 -1.82
CA GLY A 64 -13.43 -14.27 -1.39
C GLY A 64 -13.74 -14.42 0.10
N LEU A 65 -13.51 -13.38 0.93
CA LEU A 65 -13.75 -13.43 2.36
C LEU A 65 -15.24 -13.13 2.66
N THR A 66 -15.97 -14.13 3.15
CA THR A 66 -17.38 -14.00 3.50
C THR A 66 -17.57 -13.62 4.97
N ASP A 67 -18.71 -13.00 5.31
CA ASP A 67 -19.09 -12.70 6.70
C ASP A 67 -18.95 -13.91 7.61
N ASN A 68 -19.43 -15.07 7.16
CA ASN A 68 -19.38 -16.31 7.93
C ASN A 68 -17.93 -16.75 8.24
N HIS A 69 -17.04 -16.59 7.26
CA HIS A 69 -15.62 -16.87 7.43
C HIS A 69 -14.97 -15.91 8.43
N LEU A 70 -15.24 -14.61 8.28
CA LEU A 70 -14.67 -13.57 9.14
C LEU A 70 -15.19 -13.63 10.56
N GLN A 71 -16.48 -13.94 10.76
CA GLN A 71 -17.08 -14.16 12.09
C GLN A 71 -16.47 -15.36 12.80
N ARG A 72 -16.16 -16.42 12.07
CA ARG A 72 -15.64 -17.67 12.64
C ARG A 72 -14.13 -17.63 12.94
N TYR A 73 -13.35 -16.99 12.08
CA TYR A 73 -11.89 -17.07 12.10
C TYR A 73 -11.20 -15.69 12.27
N GLY A 74 -11.91 -14.62 12.00
CA GLY A 74 -11.39 -13.27 12.15
C GLY A 74 -11.28 -12.85 13.60
N ARG A 75 -10.24 -12.12 13.92
CA ARG A 75 -9.99 -11.57 15.25
C ARG A 75 -10.64 -10.18 15.36
N TRP A 76 -10.90 -9.73 16.58
CA TRP A 76 -11.42 -8.38 16.83
C TRP A 76 -10.46 -7.29 16.34
N PRO A 77 -10.97 -6.16 15.78
CA PRO A 77 -10.12 -5.14 15.18
C PRO A 77 -9.10 -4.52 16.14
N ALA A 78 -9.51 -4.13 17.36
CA ALA A 78 -8.66 -3.37 18.27
C ALA A 78 -7.27 -3.99 18.53
N PRO A 79 -7.14 -5.27 18.94
CA PRO A 79 -5.83 -5.89 19.12
C PRO A 79 -5.08 -6.08 17.80
N VAL A 80 -5.80 -6.39 16.69
CA VAL A 80 -5.18 -6.62 15.39
C VAL A 80 -4.59 -5.33 14.83
N MET A 81 -5.30 -4.22 14.91
CA MET A 81 -4.80 -2.93 14.43
C MET A 81 -3.53 -2.51 15.18
N GLU A 82 -3.47 -2.76 16.49
CA GLU A 82 -2.27 -2.49 17.28
C GLU A 82 -1.08 -3.38 16.87
N GLU A 83 -1.31 -4.69 16.72
CA GLU A 83 -0.27 -5.62 16.26
C GLU A 83 0.26 -5.22 14.88
N LEU A 84 -0.63 -4.84 13.98
CA LEU A 84 -0.32 -4.43 12.62
C LEU A 84 0.53 -3.15 12.61
N ALA A 85 0.10 -2.12 13.35
CA ALA A 85 0.84 -0.87 13.46
C ALA A 85 2.24 -1.08 14.08
N ARG A 86 2.36 -1.91 15.13
CA ARG A 86 3.64 -2.28 15.73
C ARG A 86 4.54 -3.04 14.76
N ALA A 87 3.99 -4.02 14.03
CA ALA A 87 4.75 -4.77 13.04
C ALA A 87 5.30 -3.88 11.92
N LEU A 88 4.52 -2.90 11.45
CA LEU A 88 5.00 -1.89 10.49
C LEU A 88 6.08 -1.00 11.13
N ALA A 89 5.86 -0.51 12.34
CA ALA A 89 6.81 0.32 13.06
C ALA A 89 8.17 -0.37 13.28
N GLU A 90 8.17 -1.68 13.55
CA GLU A 90 9.40 -2.50 13.63
C GLU A 90 10.19 -2.49 12.32
N GLN A 91 9.52 -2.59 11.17
CA GLN A 91 10.20 -2.56 9.88
C GLN A 91 10.76 -1.16 9.59
N VAL A 92 10.01 -0.12 9.91
CA VAL A 92 10.45 1.27 9.77
C VAL A 92 11.64 1.55 10.69
N ALA A 93 11.60 1.11 11.95
CA ALA A 93 12.70 1.24 12.91
C ALA A 93 13.96 0.47 12.45
N ALA A 94 13.78 -0.65 11.74
CA ALA A 94 14.86 -1.41 11.12
C ALA A 94 15.41 -0.74 9.83
N GLY A 95 14.90 0.43 9.45
CA GLY A 95 15.31 1.16 8.25
C GLY A 95 14.89 0.51 6.94
N ARG A 96 13.90 -0.39 6.96
CA ARG A 96 13.37 -1.03 5.75
C ARG A 96 12.38 -0.12 5.04
N PRO A 97 12.58 0.16 3.74
CA PRO A 97 11.54 0.81 2.95
C PRO A 97 10.29 -0.07 2.88
N LEU A 98 9.13 0.56 3.01
CA LEU A 98 7.84 -0.11 2.95
C LEU A 98 7.24 0.04 1.54
N VAL A 99 7.08 -1.08 0.86
CA VAL A 99 6.39 -1.14 -0.43
C VAL A 99 4.89 -1.23 -0.20
N VAL A 100 4.13 -0.31 -0.78
CA VAL A 100 2.66 -0.32 -0.71
C VAL A 100 2.11 0.10 -2.07
N MET A 101 1.33 -0.76 -2.71
CA MET A 101 0.69 -0.47 -3.98
C MET A 101 -0.49 0.47 -3.78
N ASN A 102 -0.45 1.67 -4.38
CA ASN A 102 -1.45 2.70 -4.14
C ASN A 102 -1.53 3.12 -2.66
N ALA A 103 -0.38 3.39 -2.07
CA ALA A 103 -0.16 3.64 -0.64
C ALA A 103 -1.20 4.55 0.06
N PRO A 104 -1.78 5.60 -0.57
CA PRO A 104 -2.80 6.41 0.06
C PRO A 104 -4.06 5.66 0.47
N PHE A 105 -4.34 4.49 -0.11
CA PHE A 105 -5.46 3.67 0.32
C PHE A 105 -5.14 2.90 1.60
N ASP A 106 -4.16 1.98 1.54
CA ASP A 106 -3.87 1.06 2.63
C ASP A 106 -3.39 1.73 3.91
N LEU A 107 -2.52 2.72 3.77
CA LEU A 107 -2.01 3.46 4.92
C LEU A 107 -3.08 4.36 5.55
N THR A 108 -3.99 4.90 4.74
CA THR A 108 -5.07 5.73 5.28
C THR A 108 -6.12 4.88 5.97
N ILE A 109 -6.57 3.78 5.38
CA ILE A 109 -7.57 2.94 6.04
C ILE A 109 -7.02 2.37 7.35
N LEU A 110 -5.74 1.98 7.41
CA LEU A 110 -5.10 1.56 8.66
C LEU A 110 -5.09 2.69 9.71
N ASP A 111 -4.75 3.92 9.33
CA ASP A 111 -4.79 5.08 10.24
C ASP A 111 -6.21 5.31 10.76
N ARG A 112 -7.24 5.19 9.90
CA ARG A 112 -8.64 5.33 10.31
C ARG A 112 -9.11 4.21 11.23
N GLU A 113 -8.68 2.98 10.99
CA GLU A 113 -8.94 1.83 11.88
C GLU A 113 -8.26 2.00 13.25
N LEU A 114 -7.02 2.49 13.30
CA LEU A 114 -6.33 2.82 14.55
C LEU A 114 -7.07 3.90 15.34
N ARG A 115 -7.53 4.96 14.68
CA ARG A 115 -8.34 6.03 15.32
C ARG A 115 -9.63 5.46 15.89
N ARG A 116 -10.34 4.63 15.14
CA ARG A 116 -11.61 4.05 15.51
C ARG A 116 -11.50 3.07 16.68
N HIS A 117 -10.48 2.26 16.71
CA HIS A 117 -10.36 1.13 17.63
C HIS A 117 -9.33 1.35 18.74
N ARG A 118 -8.40 2.27 18.60
CA ARG A 118 -7.30 2.51 19.52
C ARG A 118 -7.17 3.97 19.98
N ALA A 119 -7.98 4.90 19.46
CA ALA A 119 -7.87 6.33 19.68
C ALA A 119 -6.44 6.86 19.41
N SER A 120 -5.73 6.26 18.46
CA SER A 120 -4.35 6.60 18.07
C SER A 120 -4.22 6.63 16.56
N THR A 121 -3.14 7.21 16.07
CA THR A 121 -2.82 7.33 14.65
C THR A 121 -1.68 6.38 14.28
N LEU A 122 -1.48 6.13 13.00
CA LEU A 122 -0.28 5.41 12.55
C LEU A 122 1.00 6.13 12.97
N GLY A 123 0.99 7.47 12.95
CA GLY A 123 2.11 8.30 13.38
C GLY A 123 2.53 8.09 14.84
N ASP A 124 1.60 7.76 15.72
CA ASP A 124 1.89 7.52 17.14
C ASP A 124 2.74 6.27 17.37
N TYR A 125 2.72 5.33 16.42
CA TYR A 125 3.57 4.13 16.44
C TYR A 125 4.95 4.36 15.80
N LEU A 126 5.17 5.49 15.14
CA LEU A 126 6.39 5.82 14.39
C LEU A 126 7.16 7.00 14.99
N PRO A 127 7.36 7.11 16.30
CA PRO A 127 7.94 8.28 16.91
C PRO A 127 9.39 8.49 16.47
N GLY A 128 9.66 9.64 15.85
CA GLY A 128 10.99 10.07 15.43
C GLY A 128 11.62 9.30 14.26
N THR A 129 10.93 8.32 13.69
CA THR A 129 11.43 7.57 12.54
C THR A 129 10.61 7.91 11.30
N PRO A 130 11.23 8.45 10.23
CA PRO A 130 10.52 8.78 9.01
C PRO A 130 10.05 7.51 8.30
N LEU A 131 8.77 7.49 7.93
CA LEU A 131 8.21 6.45 7.08
C LEU A 131 8.77 6.57 5.66
N CYS A 132 9.44 5.54 5.17
CA CYS A 132 9.96 5.48 3.81
C CYS A 132 9.09 4.53 2.98
N VAL A 133 8.24 5.08 2.09
CA VAL A 133 7.31 4.31 1.24
C VAL A 133 7.80 4.28 -0.20
N LEU A 134 7.66 3.11 -0.84
CA LEU A 134 7.87 2.91 -2.27
C LEU A 134 6.55 2.38 -2.87
N ASP A 135 5.93 3.17 -3.74
CA ASP A 135 4.66 2.85 -4.39
C ASP A 135 4.91 2.49 -5.86
N PRO A 136 4.77 1.20 -6.26
CA PRO A 136 5.04 0.77 -7.62
C PRO A 136 4.18 1.49 -8.67
N ARG A 137 2.95 1.90 -8.31
CA ARG A 137 2.06 2.64 -9.21
C ARG A 137 2.58 4.05 -9.49
N VAL A 138 3.06 4.74 -8.47
CA VAL A 138 3.63 6.09 -8.60
C VAL A 138 4.94 6.04 -9.40
N LEU A 139 5.80 5.04 -9.09
CA LEU A 139 7.06 4.82 -9.79
C LEU A 139 6.82 4.54 -11.28
N ASP A 140 6.01 3.54 -11.62
CA ASP A 140 5.71 3.22 -13.02
C ASP A 140 5.13 4.42 -13.78
N LYS A 141 4.17 5.10 -13.18
CA LYS A 141 3.49 6.23 -13.83
C LYS A 141 4.43 7.43 -14.09
N HIS A 142 5.51 7.56 -13.31
CA HIS A 142 6.54 8.56 -13.55
C HIS A 142 7.63 8.08 -14.51
N LEU A 143 8.13 6.86 -14.33
CA LEU A 143 9.28 6.33 -15.06
C LEU A 143 8.91 5.87 -16.46
N ASP A 144 7.75 5.23 -16.62
CA ASP A 144 7.18 4.76 -17.89
C ASP A 144 5.90 5.53 -18.23
N ARG A 145 6.05 6.86 -18.30
CA ARG A 145 4.95 7.82 -18.44
C ARG A 145 4.04 7.53 -19.64
N TYR A 146 4.63 7.09 -20.75
CA TYR A 146 3.93 6.90 -22.01
C TYR A 146 3.42 5.47 -22.24
N ARG A 147 3.65 4.58 -21.28
CA ARG A 147 3.11 3.23 -21.34
C ARG A 147 1.59 3.27 -21.47
N LYS A 148 1.08 2.57 -22.45
CA LYS A 148 -0.36 2.39 -22.65
C LYS A 148 -0.92 1.35 -21.67
N GLY A 149 -2.22 1.42 -21.39
CA GLY A 149 -2.92 0.47 -20.54
C GLY A 149 -3.08 0.95 -19.08
N ARG A 150 -3.73 0.11 -18.31
CA ARG A 150 -4.03 0.35 -16.90
C ARG A 150 -2.77 0.17 -16.05
N ARG A 151 -2.86 0.55 -14.78
CA ARG A 151 -1.79 0.42 -13.77
C ARG A 151 -2.32 -0.20 -12.48
N THR A 152 -3.14 -1.24 -12.63
CA THR A 152 -3.46 -2.12 -11.51
C THR A 152 -2.24 -2.98 -11.18
N LEU A 153 -2.23 -3.63 -10.02
CA LEU A 153 -1.13 -4.54 -9.67
C LEU A 153 -0.98 -5.65 -10.72
N THR A 154 -2.08 -6.25 -11.15
CA THR A 154 -2.10 -7.27 -12.22
C THR A 154 -1.50 -6.76 -13.52
N ASP A 155 -1.85 -5.54 -13.95
CA ASP A 155 -1.27 -4.94 -15.16
C ASP A 155 0.22 -4.67 -15.02
N LEU A 156 0.68 -4.25 -13.83
CA LEU A 156 2.11 -4.04 -13.56
C LEU A 156 2.87 -5.36 -13.52
N CYS A 157 2.32 -6.39 -12.88
CA CYS A 157 2.90 -7.73 -12.86
C CYS A 157 3.08 -8.26 -14.29
N ALA A 158 2.05 -8.18 -15.13
CA ALA A 158 2.14 -8.59 -16.53
C ALA A 158 3.20 -7.77 -17.31
N HIS A 159 3.28 -6.47 -17.07
CA HIS A 159 4.22 -5.59 -17.80
C HIS A 159 5.68 -5.80 -17.38
N TYR A 160 5.91 -6.09 -16.10
CA TYR A 160 7.25 -6.27 -15.54
C TYR A 160 7.65 -7.74 -15.40
N GLU A 161 6.83 -8.67 -15.93
CA GLU A 161 7.08 -10.13 -15.90
C GLU A 161 7.23 -10.66 -14.46
N VAL A 162 6.39 -10.15 -13.56
CA VAL A 162 6.30 -10.59 -12.16
C VAL A 162 5.16 -11.59 -12.04
N GLU A 163 5.41 -12.70 -11.36
CA GLU A 163 4.38 -13.70 -11.08
C GLU A 163 3.39 -13.17 -10.02
N LEU A 164 2.10 -13.32 -10.30
CA LEU A 164 1.02 -13.01 -9.37
C LEU A 164 0.10 -14.23 -9.27
N THR A 165 0.28 -15.02 -8.21
CA THR A 165 -0.58 -16.16 -7.90
C THR A 165 -1.51 -15.79 -6.75
N GLY A 166 -2.82 -15.90 -6.97
CA GLY A 166 -3.81 -15.59 -5.94
C GLY A 166 -4.05 -14.08 -5.77
N ALA A 167 -4.28 -13.36 -6.88
CA ALA A 167 -4.70 -11.97 -6.84
C ALA A 167 -5.89 -11.78 -5.87
N HIS A 168 -5.87 -10.66 -5.12
CA HIS A 168 -6.80 -10.35 -4.05
C HIS A 168 -6.67 -11.25 -2.79
N ASP A 169 -5.48 -11.81 -2.57
CA ASP A 169 -4.98 -12.23 -1.26
C ASP A 169 -3.93 -11.22 -0.83
N ALA A 170 -4.12 -10.56 0.28
CA ALA A 170 -3.24 -9.46 0.73
C ALA A 170 -1.75 -9.86 0.76
N ALA A 171 -1.41 -11.11 1.07
CA ALA A 171 -0.01 -11.55 1.09
C ALA A 171 0.54 -11.81 -0.32
N ALA A 172 -0.28 -12.30 -1.23
CA ALA A 172 0.10 -12.46 -2.64
C ALA A 172 0.31 -11.08 -3.27
N ASP A 173 -0.59 -10.13 -3.02
CA ASP A 173 -0.55 -8.78 -3.56
C ASP A 173 0.63 -7.98 -2.98
N ALA A 174 0.89 -8.05 -1.67
CA ALA A 174 2.07 -7.46 -1.05
C ALA A 174 3.38 -8.04 -1.62
N THR A 175 3.46 -9.36 -1.83
CA THR A 175 4.63 -10.00 -2.41
C THR A 175 4.85 -9.53 -3.85
N ALA A 176 3.80 -9.54 -4.65
CA ALA A 176 3.85 -9.08 -6.04
C ALA A 176 4.23 -7.58 -6.14
N ALA A 177 3.68 -6.73 -5.27
CA ALA A 177 4.04 -5.31 -5.23
C ALA A 177 5.53 -5.10 -4.93
N LEU A 178 6.09 -5.90 -4.00
CA LEU A 178 7.52 -5.88 -3.69
C LEU A 178 8.36 -6.26 -4.91
N ASP A 179 7.99 -7.35 -5.59
CA ASP A 179 8.70 -7.83 -6.77
C ASP A 179 8.57 -6.85 -7.96
N VAL A 180 7.41 -6.20 -8.12
CA VAL A 180 7.23 -5.13 -9.11
C VAL A 180 8.16 -3.95 -8.82
N VAL A 181 8.31 -3.50 -7.55
CA VAL A 181 9.25 -2.42 -7.22
C VAL A 181 10.69 -2.80 -7.60
N ARG A 182 11.11 -4.04 -7.31
CA ARG A 182 12.43 -4.55 -7.72
C ARG A 182 12.59 -4.57 -9.24
N ALA A 183 11.58 -5.05 -9.96
CA ALA A 183 11.60 -5.12 -11.43
C ALA A 183 11.63 -3.73 -12.08
N VAL A 184 10.83 -2.79 -11.57
CA VAL A 184 10.87 -1.37 -11.97
C VAL A 184 12.27 -0.79 -11.73
N ALA A 185 12.85 -1.02 -10.55
CA ALA A 185 14.15 -0.48 -10.20
C ALA A 185 15.29 -1.03 -11.08
N ARG A 186 15.24 -2.33 -11.41
CA ARG A 186 16.19 -2.94 -12.35
C ARG A 186 16.03 -2.37 -13.76
N ARG A 187 14.79 -2.28 -14.26
CA ARG A 187 14.50 -1.76 -15.61
C ARG A 187 14.93 -0.31 -15.79
N PHE A 188 14.80 0.51 -14.76
CA PHE A 188 15.16 1.93 -14.78
C PHE A 188 16.38 2.23 -13.90
N SER A 189 17.30 1.27 -13.77
CA SER A 189 18.47 1.37 -12.89
C SER A 189 19.32 2.63 -13.16
N SER A 190 19.54 3.00 -14.41
CA SER A 190 20.29 4.23 -14.78
C SER A 190 19.71 5.54 -14.19
N ARG A 191 18.42 5.51 -13.82
CA ARG A 191 17.73 6.67 -13.21
C ARG A 191 17.61 6.54 -11.69
N LEU A 192 17.63 5.30 -11.16
CA LEU A 192 17.28 5.00 -9.76
C LEU A 192 18.48 4.55 -8.93
N GLU A 193 19.53 4.01 -9.52
CA GLU A 193 20.68 3.44 -8.80
C GLU A 193 21.43 4.41 -7.89
N ARG A 194 21.35 5.72 -8.18
CA ARG A 194 22.01 6.78 -7.42
C ARG A 194 21.13 7.39 -6.34
N LEU A 195 19.84 7.02 -6.32
CA LEU A 195 18.87 7.52 -5.35
C LEU A 195 18.77 6.55 -4.19
N THR A 196 18.73 7.08 -2.99
CA THR A 196 18.35 6.32 -1.79
C THR A 196 16.84 6.12 -1.74
N PRO A 197 16.33 5.11 -1.02
CA PRO A 197 14.90 4.94 -0.79
C PRO A 197 14.21 6.18 -0.18
N ALA A 198 14.91 6.90 0.71
CA ALA A 198 14.40 8.13 1.33
C ALA A 198 14.23 9.27 0.30
N GLU A 199 15.19 9.44 -0.61
CA GLU A 199 15.07 10.39 -1.71
C GLU A 199 13.93 9.99 -2.67
N LEU A 200 13.80 8.69 -2.97
CA LEU A 200 12.69 8.18 -3.78
C LEU A 200 11.34 8.41 -3.12
N HIS A 201 11.23 8.22 -1.81
CA HIS A 201 10.02 8.56 -1.05
C HIS A 201 9.63 10.03 -1.26
N THR A 202 10.58 10.94 -1.06
CA THR A 202 10.36 12.38 -1.24
C THR A 202 9.94 12.74 -2.66
N LEU A 203 10.61 12.15 -3.66
CA LEU A 203 10.28 12.36 -5.08
C LEU A 203 8.90 11.82 -5.42
N GLN A 204 8.52 10.66 -4.89
CA GLN A 204 7.20 10.08 -5.13
C GLN A 204 6.06 10.95 -4.60
N ALA A 205 6.23 11.64 -3.48
CA ALA A 205 5.24 12.61 -2.99
C ALA A 205 5.00 13.72 -4.03
N VAL A 206 6.07 14.26 -4.62
CA VAL A 206 5.99 15.27 -5.68
C VAL A 206 5.35 14.70 -6.95
N TRP A 207 5.74 13.49 -7.36
CA TRP A 207 5.21 12.83 -8.55
C TRP A 207 3.73 12.48 -8.40
N HIS A 208 3.34 11.94 -7.23
CA HIS A 208 1.94 11.65 -6.93
C HIS A 208 1.08 12.91 -7.00
N ALA A 209 1.50 14.00 -6.35
CA ALA A 209 0.77 15.27 -6.40
C ALA A 209 0.63 15.82 -7.84
N ALA A 210 1.66 15.67 -8.68
CA ALA A 210 1.59 16.05 -10.09
C ALA A 210 0.63 15.14 -10.89
N GLN A 211 0.64 13.84 -10.61
CA GLN A 211 -0.26 12.86 -11.23
C GLN A 211 -1.72 13.09 -10.82
N ALA A 212 -1.96 13.41 -9.54
CA ALA A 212 -3.28 13.76 -9.01
C ALA A 212 -3.84 15.02 -9.67
N ARG A 213 -3.03 16.10 -9.76
CA ARG A 213 -3.43 17.32 -10.48
C ARG A 213 -3.77 17.07 -11.95
N GLY A 214 -2.98 16.22 -12.63
CA GLY A 214 -3.25 15.84 -14.03
C GLY A 214 -4.57 15.09 -14.19
N LEU A 215 -4.88 14.17 -13.26
CA LEU A 215 -6.13 13.43 -13.25
C LEU A 215 -7.32 14.34 -12.90
N GLN A 216 -7.18 15.22 -11.91
CA GLN A 216 -8.20 16.22 -11.57
C GLN A 216 -8.54 17.12 -12.75
N ALA A 217 -7.52 17.62 -13.45
CA ALA A 217 -7.72 18.45 -14.64
C ALA A 217 -8.43 17.67 -15.76
N TRP A 218 -8.22 16.35 -15.87
CA TRP A 218 -8.93 15.50 -16.81
C TRP A 218 -10.40 15.36 -16.41
N PHE A 219 -10.73 15.03 -15.15
CA PHE A 219 -12.09 14.95 -14.63
C PHE A 219 -12.85 16.25 -14.83
N THR A 220 -12.25 17.38 -14.51
CA THR A 220 -12.83 18.70 -14.72
C THR A 220 -13.20 18.93 -16.19
N ARG A 221 -12.34 18.56 -17.13
CA ARG A 221 -12.63 18.67 -18.59
C ARG A 221 -13.74 17.72 -19.05
N GLN A 222 -13.90 16.57 -18.38
CA GLN A 222 -14.99 15.63 -18.68
C GLN A 222 -16.31 15.99 -17.99
N GLY A 223 -16.33 17.01 -17.14
CA GLY A 223 -17.50 17.34 -16.33
C GLY A 223 -17.81 16.33 -15.22
N THR A 224 -16.83 15.53 -14.84
CA THR A 224 -16.98 14.49 -13.82
C THR A 224 -16.78 15.11 -12.43
N PRO A 225 -17.65 14.84 -11.44
CA PRO A 225 -17.60 15.49 -10.13
C PRO A 225 -16.54 14.93 -9.18
N GLU A 226 -15.75 13.93 -9.62
CA GLU A 226 -14.75 13.30 -8.78
C GLU A 226 -13.64 14.27 -8.35
N THR A 227 -13.27 14.18 -7.07
CA THR A 227 -12.13 14.89 -6.49
C THR A 227 -10.97 13.93 -6.27
N VAL A 228 -9.78 14.33 -6.70
CA VAL A 228 -8.56 13.56 -6.53
C VAL A 228 -7.71 14.16 -5.43
N ASP A 229 -7.51 13.41 -4.34
CA ASP A 229 -6.65 13.83 -3.24
C ASP A 229 -5.16 13.76 -3.68
N PRO A 230 -4.40 14.86 -3.60
CA PRO A 230 -2.97 14.88 -3.91
C PRO A 230 -2.08 14.37 -2.78
N ALA A 231 -2.63 14.08 -1.60
CA ALA A 231 -1.85 13.64 -0.44
C ALA A 231 -1.28 12.23 -0.62
N TRP A 232 -0.04 12.06 -0.20
CA TRP A 232 0.70 10.79 -0.28
C TRP A 232 1.81 10.78 0.79
N PRO A 233 2.13 9.65 1.42
CA PRO A 233 1.55 8.31 1.24
C PRO A 233 0.27 8.09 2.07
N LEU A 234 -0.11 9.03 2.91
CA LEU A 234 -1.26 9.02 3.81
C LEU A 234 -2.13 10.24 3.54
N ARG A 235 -3.45 10.06 3.49
CA ARG A 235 -4.38 11.18 3.39
C ARG A 235 -4.55 11.86 4.76
N PRO A 236 -4.59 13.20 4.81
CA PRO A 236 -4.89 13.91 6.04
C PRO A 236 -6.29 13.55 6.54
N GLU A 237 -6.54 13.77 7.82
CA GLU A 237 -7.89 13.65 8.37
C GLU A 237 -8.82 14.67 7.70
N MET A 238 -9.98 14.20 7.25
CA MET A 238 -11.00 15.15 6.79
C MET A 238 -11.46 15.96 8.00
N ARG A 239 -11.12 17.25 8.02
CA ARG A 239 -11.67 18.17 9.03
C ARG A 239 -13.16 18.27 8.76
N THR A 240 -13.98 17.65 9.59
CA THR A 240 -15.40 17.97 9.65
C THR A 240 -15.51 19.48 9.89
N ALA A 241 -16.06 20.20 8.93
CA ALA A 241 -16.39 21.61 9.15
C ALA A 241 -17.37 21.64 10.32
N ALA A 242 -16.95 22.33 11.40
CA ALA A 242 -17.76 22.55 12.57
C ALA A 242 -18.92 23.50 12.24
#